data_69ace39ddfa82da87d503cd1cac98d39
#
_entry.id   69ace39ddfa82da87d503cd1cac98d39
#
_cell.length_a   1.000
_cell.length_b   1.000
_cell.length_c   1.000
_cell.angle_alpha   90.00
_cell.angle_beta   90.00
_cell.angle_gamma   90.00
#
_symmetry.space_group_name_H-M   'P 1'
#
loop_
_entity.id
_entity.type
_entity.pdbx_description
1 polymer ?
#
loop_
_entity_poly.entity_id
_entity_poly.type
_entity_poly.pdbx_seq_one_letter_code
_entity_poly.pdbx_strand_id
1 'polypeptide(L)'
;TLITANKNRKGNINIIWIGQNGEKHTDHSGWDSEDDLVNQIRKMVEIANTDRYLILGLHTKDLTSRKLLEEKMYNEFGRHYINLRKYLSTPIYEIDGITIKSSYGLDDVGFIATDDDKRFIGMGYCPPSLLTDGVHGKDEFFDIITNLVYSRGSELGYW
;
A
#
# COMPACT_ATOMS: atom_id res chain seq x y z
N THR A 1 22.56 9.64 -18.46
CA THR A 1 22.33 8.54 -17.53
C THR A 1 20.93 8.64 -16.95
N LEU A 2 20.61 8.14 -15.75
CA LEU A 2 19.25 8.12 -15.16
C LEU A 2 18.53 9.49 -15.18
N ILE A 3 19.23 10.57 -14.86
CA ILE A 3 18.67 11.94 -14.87
C ILE A 3 18.25 12.38 -16.28
N THR A 4 19.00 12.00 -17.29
CA THR A 4 18.69 12.35 -18.69
C THR A 4 17.50 11.53 -19.22
N ALA A 5 17.41 10.26 -18.85
CA ALA A 5 16.27 9.41 -19.20
C ALA A 5 14.95 9.92 -18.58
N ASN A 6 15.01 10.43 -17.35
CA ASN A 6 13.84 10.96 -16.65
C ASN A 6 13.37 12.33 -17.18
N LYS A 7 14.26 13.16 -17.73
CA LYS A 7 13.86 14.44 -18.34
C LYS A 7 12.85 14.25 -19.48
N ASN A 8 12.93 13.14 -20.20
CA ASN A 8 12.01 12.81 -21.28
C ASN A 8 10.69 12.18 -20.79
N ARG A 9 10.54 11.92 -19.48
CA ARG A 9 9.37 11.27 -18.87
C ARG A 9 8.59 12.17 -17.91
N LYS A 10 8.82 13.47 -17.93
CA LYS A 10 8.17 14.44 -17.03
C LYS A 10 6.63 14.44 -17.06
N GLY A 11 6.02 13.99 -18.14
CA GLY A 11 4.57 13.86 -18.27
C GLY A 11 4.01 12.51 -17.76
N ASN A 12 4.87 11.55 -17.41
CA ASN A 12 4.43 10.23 -16.99
C ASN A 12 4.01 10.23 -15.51
N ILE A 13 3.03 9.40 -15.19
CA ILE A 13 2.67 9.12 -13.82
C ILE A 13 3.64 8.05 -13.30
N ASN A 14 4.23 8.28 -12.13
CA ASN A 14 5.11 7.32 -11.48
C ASN A 14 4.36 6.60 -10.37
N ILE A 15 4.31 5.27 -10.40
CA ILE A 15 3.77 4.45 -9.33
C ILE A 15 4.96 3.78 -8.63
N ILE A 16 5.13 4.08 -7.33
CA ILE A 16 6.21 3.58 -6.50
C ILE A 16 5.63 2.58 -5.50
N TRP A 17 6.09 1.34 -5.58
CA TRP A 17 5.71 0.28 -4.65
C TRP A 17 6.93 -0.54 -4.29
N ILE A 18 7.56 -0.22 -3.17
CA ILE A 18 8.82 -0.80 -2.70
C ILE A 18 8.82 -0.97 -1.18
N GLY A 19 9.76 -1.75 -0.67
CA GLY A 19 10.02 -1.88 0.76
C GLY A 19 9.44 -3.13 1.41
N GLN A 20 8.64 -3.93 0.70
CA GLN A 20 7.97 -5.09 1.28
C GLN A 20 8.95 -6.16 1.78
N ASN A 21 10.03 -6.39 1.07
CA ASN A 21 11.04 -7.42 1.36
C ASN A 21 12.36 -6.84 1.89
N GLY A 22 12.42 -5.55 2.18
CA GLY A 22 13.66 -4.85 2.45
C GLY A 22 13.91 -4.49 3.92
N GLU A 23 13.07 -4.93 4.85
CA GLU A 23 13.17 -4.54 6.24
C GLU A 23 14.37 -5.19 6.95
N LYS A 24 15.22 -4.36 7.58
CA LYS A 24 16.27 -4.77 8.53
C LYS A 24 17.18 -5.91 8.10
N HIS A 25 17.66 -5.87 6.87
CA HIS A 25 18.69 -6.80 6.44
C HIS A 25 20.07 -6.45 7.03
N THR A 26 20.77 -7.45 7.56
CA THR A 26 22.12 -7.29 8.16
C THR A 26 23.19 -6.88 7.16
N ASP A 27 22.92 -7.04 5.87
CA ASP A 27 23.81 -6.65 4.75
C ASP A 27 23.49 -5.25 4.19
N HIS A 28 22.59 -4.50 4.84
CA HIS A 28 22.12 -3.19 4.39
C HIS A 28 21.51 -3.17 2.97
N SER A 29 21.04 -4.30 2.48
CA SER A 29 20.36 -4.39 1.17
C SER A 29 18.92 -3.87 1.18
N GLY A 30 18.37 -3.60 2.38
CA GLY A 30 17.02 -3.10 2.61
C GLY A 30 16.99 -1.70 3.23
N TRP A 31 15.94 -1.41 3.98
CA TRP A 31 15.81 -0.18 4.75
C TRP A 31 16.02 -0.47 6.25
N ASP A 32 16.79 0.39 6.92
CA ASP A 32 17.21 0.20 8.32
C ASP A 32 16.16 0.74 9.31
N SER A 33 15.35 1.70 8.88
CA SER A 33 14.30 2.34 9.67
C SER A 33 13.19 2.88 8.79
N GLU A 34 12.05 3.21 9.40
CA GLU A 34 10.93 3.84 8.72
C GLU A 34 11.35 5.16 8.05
N ASP A 35 12.21 5.94 8.70
CA ASP A 35 12.74 7.18 8.12
C ASP A 35 13.63 6.91 6.92
N ASP A 36 14.40 5.84 6.94
CA ASP A 36 15.24 5.47 5.80
C ASP A 36 14.38 5.13 4.57
N LEU A 37 13.33 4.32 4.71
CA LEU A 37 12.43 4.02 3.60
C LEU A 37 11.73 5.28 3.06
N VAL A 38 11.25 6.16 3.96
CA VAL A 38 10.64 7.44 3.55
C VAL A 38 11.65 8.28 2.77
N ASN A 39 12.91 8.37 3.23
CA ASN A 39 13.96 9.11 2.54
C ASN A 39 14.32 8.50 1.18
N GLN A 40 14.36 7.16 1.07
CA GLN A 40 14.61 6.48 -0.21
C GLN A 40 13.49 6.82 -1.22
N ILE A 41 12.23 6.75 -0.81
CA ILE A 41 11.09 7.09 -1.66
C ILE A 41 11.11 8.58 -2.04
N ARG A 42 11.42 9.49 -1.10
CA ARG A 42 11.58 10.93 -1.40
C ARG A 42 12.62 11.16 -2.49
N LYS A 43 13.78 10.50 -2.42
CA LYS A 43 14.81 10.58 -3.47
C LYS A 43 14.31 10.06 -4.83
N MET A 44 13.48 9.01 -4.84
CA MET A 44 12.88 8.52 -6.08
C MET A 44 11.94 9.56 -6.70
N VAL A 45 11.10 10.20 -5.89
CA VAL A 45 10.20 11.27 -6.33
C VAL A 45 11.00 12.47 -6.87
N GLU A 46 12.06 12.88 -6.16
CA GLU A 46 12.96 13.96 -6.62
C GLU A 46 13.62 13.63 -7.96
N ILE A 47 14.12 12.39 -8.13
CA ILE A 47 14.74 11.93 -9.39
C ILE A 47 13.70 11.88 -10.52
N ALA A 48 12.47 11.45 -10.24
CA ALA A 48 11.38 11.44 -11.22
C ALA A 48 11.03 12.86 -11.69
N ASN A 49 11.27 13.86 -10.86
CA ASN A 49 11.09 15.29 -11.16
C ASN A 49 9.71 15.59 -11.78
N THR A 50 8.68 15.04 -11.14
CA THR A 50 7.27 15.23 -11.51
C THR A 50 6.43 15.26 -10.23
N ASP A 51 5.33 16.00 -10.25
CA ASP A 51 4.30 16.02 -9.21
C ASP A 51 3.21 14.95 -9.44
N ARG A 52 3.31 14.20 -10.56
CA ARG A 52 2.37 13.13 -10.92
C ARG A 52 2.92 11.77 -10.47
N TYR A 53 2.74 11.44 -9.21
CA TYR A 53 3.17 10.15 -8.66
C TYR A 53 2.18 9.60 -7.64
N LEU A 54 2.21 8.28 -7.43
CA LEU A 54 1.49 7.57 -6.40
C LEU A 54 2.44 6.63 -5.68
N ILE A 55 2.28 6.51 -4.37
CA ILE A 55 3.06 5.62 -3.53
C ILE A 55 2.11 4.61 -2.91
N LEU A 56 2.37 3.32 -3.17
CA LEU A 56 1.62 2.22 -2.57
C LEU A 56 2.29 1.78 -1.28
N GLY A 57 1.50 1.74 -0.20
CA GLY A 57 1.93 1.25 1.10
C GLY A 57 2.14 -0.27 1.11
N LEU A 58 2.80 -0.73 2.15
CA LEU A 58 3.03 -2.15 2.38
C LEU A 58 1.77 -2.81 2.92
N HIS A 59 1.54 -4.09 2.59
CA HIS A 59 0.29 -4.79 2.92
C HIS A 59 0.44 -5.91 3.97
N THR A 60 1.68 -6.28 4.31
CA THR A 60 1.92 -7.39 5.22
C THR A 60 1.92 -7.05 6.71
N LYS A 61 2.13 -8.08 7.52
CA LYS A 61 1.84 -8.23 8.93
C LYS A 61 2.66 -7.33 9.79
N ASP A 62 3.28 -6.86 10.32
CA ASP A 62 3.93 -6.23 11.47
C ASP A 62 3.22 -4.93 11.87
N LEU A 63 2.23 -5.06 12.74
CA LEU A 63 1.32 -3.96 13.04
C LEU A 63 1.99 -2.75 13.69
N THR A 64 3.00 -2.96 14.54
CA THR A 64 3.62 -1.85 15.29
C THR A 64 4.51 -1.00 14.39
N SER A 65 5.43 -1.64 13.70
CA SER A 65 6.34 -0.98 12.74
C SER A 65 5.56 -0.38 11.56
N ARG A 66 4.56 -1.11 11.05
CA ARG A 66 3.76 -0.63 9.91
C ARG A 66 2.93 0.62 10.21
N LYS A 67 2.33 0.72 11.40
CA LYS A 67 1.58 1.93 11.77
C LYS A 67 2.48 3.17 11.81
N LEU A 68 3.66 3.04 12.37
CA LEU A 68 4.63 4.14 12.42
C LEU A 68 5.08 4.54 11.00
N LEU A 69 5.38 3.55 10.15
CA LEU A 69 5.72 3.80 8.75
C LEU A 69 4.57 4.48 7.99
N GLU A 70 3.35 3.99 8.15
CA GLU A 70 2.16 4.55 7.51
C GLU A 70 1.92 6.01 7.88
N GLU A 71 2.10 6.35 9.17
CA GLU A 71 2.00 7.73 9.65
C GLU A 71 3.06 8.63 9.01
N LYS A 72 4.32 8.18 8.99
CA LYS A 72 5.42 8.92 8.35
C LYS A 72 5.20 9.10 6.84
N MET A 73 4.76 8.04 6.15
CA MET A 73 4.44 8.09 4.73
C MET A 73 3.30 9.07 4.43
N TYR A 74 2.25 9.05 5.25
CA TYR A 74 1.13 9.99 5.08
C TYR A 74 1.57 11.44 5.35
N ASN A 75 2.34 11.69 6.39
CA ASN A 75 2.83 13.02 6.74
C ASN A 75 3.76 13.60 5.65
N GLU A 76 4.56 12.74 5.00
CA GLU A 76 5.49 13.18 3.95
C GLU A 76 4.81 13.36 2.59
N PHE A 77 3.99 12.38 2.17
CA PHE A 77 3.47 12.31 0.79
C PHE A 77 1.98 12.65 0.68
N GLY A 78 1.27 12.79 1.80
CA GLY A 78 -0.13 13.22 1.84
C GLY A 78 -1.03 12.40 0.92
N ARG A 79 -1.72 13.09 0.02
CA ARG A 79 -2.69 12.49 -0.92
C ARG A 79 -2.06 11.54 -1.96
N HIS A 80 -0.75 11.61 -2.17
CA HIS A 80 -0.05 10.72 -3.09
C HIS A 80 0.16 9.32 -2.50
N TYR A 81 0.03 9.17 -1.19
CA TYR A 81 0.18 7.89 -0.49
C TYR A 81 -1.14 7.13 -0.39
N ILE A 82 -1.12 5.87 -0.79
CA ILE A 82 -2.23 4.91 -0.68
C ILE A 82 -1.88 3.88 0.38
N ASN A 83 -2.54 3.91 1.53
CA ASN A 83 -2.32 2.95 2.60
C ASN A 83 -3.03 1.62 2.30
N LEU A 84 -2.34 0.70 1.61
CA LEU A 84 -2.91 -0.59 1.19
C LEU A 84 -3.37 -1.42 2.39
N ARG A 85 -2.52 -1.62 3.41
CA ARG A 85 -2.87 -2.44 4.57
C ARG A 85 -4.15 -1.94 5.23
N LYS A 86 -4.24 -0.64 5.47
CA LYS A 86 -5.43 -0.05 6.11
C LYS A 86 -6.67 -0.27 5.24
N TYR A 87 -6.59 -0.02 3.94
CA TYR A 87 -7.72 -0.23 3.04
C TYR A 87 -8.17 -1.70 3.05
N LEU A 88 -7.25 -2.63 2.84
CA LEU A 88 -7.53 -4.06 2.76
C LEU A 88 -8.14 -4.62 4.06
N SER A 89 -7.73 -4.08 5.22
CA SER A 89 -8.17 -4.54 6.54
C SER A 89 -9.23 -3.68 7.20
N THR A 90 -9.70 -2.58 6.59
CA THR A 90 -10.78 -1.77 7.18
C THR A 90 -12.05 -2.61 7.25
N PRO A 91 -12.59 -2.86 8.48
CA PRO A 91 -13.69 -3.76 8.65
C PRO A 91 -15.01 -3.18 8.17
N ILE A 92 -15.84 -4.04 7.60
CA ILE A 92 -17.28 -3.86 7.41
C ILE A 92 -17.96 -4.69 8.48
N TYR A 93 -18.84 -4.08 9.25
CA TYR A 93 -19.54 -4.73 10.36
C TYR A 93 -20.93 -5.22 9.96
N GLU A 94 -21.45 -6.21 10.68
CA GLU A 94 -22.86 -6.56 10.68
C GLU A 94 -23.71 -5.43 11.29
N ILE A 95 -25.03 -5.59 11.24
CA ILE A 95 -25.98 -4.59 11.75
C ILE A 95 -25.76 -4.28 13.24
N ASP A 96 -25.20 -5.22 14.00
CA ASP A 96 -24.88 -5.04 15.43
C ASP A 96 -23.73 -4.04 15.67
N GLY A 97 -23.01 -3.64 14.61
CA GLY A 97 -21.89 -2.69 14.68
C GLY A 97 -20.63 -3.23 15.39
N ILE A 98 -20.59 -4.51 15.75
CA ILE A 98 -19.51 -5.16 16.53
C ILE A 98 -18.94 -6.35 15.78
N THR A 99 -19.79 -7.21 15.21
CA THR A 99 -19.37 -8.41 14.49
C THR A 99 -18.80 -8.04 13.12
N ILE A 100 -17.56 -8.44 12.85
CA ILE A 100 -16.93 -8.22 11.54
C ILE A 100 -17.60 -9.14 10.51
N LYS A 101 -18.19 -8.53 9.48
CA LYS A 101 -18.77 -9.20 8.33
C LYS A 101 -17.71 -9.45 7.25
N SER A 102 -16.95 -8.42 6.89
CA SER A 102 -15.99 -8.41 5.79
C SER A 102 -14.98 -7.28 5.99
N SER A 103 -14.22 -6.96 4.95
CA SER A 103 -13.41 -5.74 4.85
C SER A 103 -13.60 -5.11 3.47
N TYR A 104 -13.17 -3.86 3.30
CA TYR A 104 -13.23 -3.19 2.00
C TYR A 104 -12.52 -4.00 0.92
N GLY A 105 -11.32 -4.54 1.20
CA GLY A 105 -10.60 -5.32 0.22
C GLY A 105 -11.32 -6.60 -0.23
N LEU A 106 -12.00 -7.31 0.67
CA LEU A 106 -12.78 -8.49 0.30
C LEU A 106 -14.06 -8.13 -0.42
N ASP A 107 -14.72 -7.04 -0.01
CA ASP A 107 -15.97 -6.57 -0.58
C ASP A 107 -15.78 -6.12 -2.03
N ASP A 108 -14.70 -5.42 -2.33
CA ASP A 108 -14.35 -4.95 -3.67
C ASP A 108 -14.28 -6.08 -4.72
N VAL A 109 -13.88 -7.27 -4.30
CA VAL A 109 -13.75 -8.44 -5.18
C VAL A 109 -14.87 -9.47 -4.97
N GLY A 110 -15.85 -9.16 -4.13
CA GLY A 110 -17.00 -10.01 -3.87
C GLY A 110 -16.68 -11.28 -3.09
N PHE A 111 -15.60 -11.30 -2.33
CA PHE A 111 -15.22 -12.46 -1.51
C PHE A 111 -16.04 -12.52 -0.23
N ILE A 112 -16.51 -13.73 0.11
CA ILE A 112 -17.09 -14.01 1.41
C ILE A 112 -15.97 -14.22 2.42
N ALA A 113 -15.94 -13.39 3.47
CA ALA A 113 -14.91 -13.47 4.50
C ALA A 113 -15.00 -14.79 5.27
N THR A 114 -13.90 -15.52 5.30
CA THR A 114 -13.71 -16.69 6.17
C THR A 114 -13.51 -16.28 7.63
N ASP A 115 -13.55 -17.22 8.57
CA ASP A 115 -13.26 -16.92 9.98
C ASP A 115 -11.81 -16.44 10.17
N ASP A 116 -10.86 -16.96 9.38
CA ASP A 116 -9.48 -16.49 9.36
C ASP A 116 -9.38 -15.05 8.85
N ASP A 117 -10.09 -14.71 7.78
CA ASP A 117 -10.14 -13.33 7.27
C ASP A 117 -10.66 -12.38 8.35
N LYS A 118 -11.78 -12.72 9.00
CA LYS A 118 -12.38 -11.90 10.07
C LYS A 118 -11.40 -11.69 11.23
N ARG A 119 -10.67 -12.75 11.62
CA ARG A 119 -9.62 -12.67 12.64
C ARG A 119 -8.49 -11.73 12.23
N PHE A 120 -7.98 -11.84 10.99
CA PHE A 120 -6.91 -10.97 10.49
C PHE A 120 -7.38 -9.52 10.35
N ILE A 121 -8.59 -9.29 9.84
CA ILE A 121 -9.21 -7.97 9.76
C ILE A 121 -9.30 -7.33 11.15
N GLY A 122 -9.75 -8.08 12.17
CA GLY A 122 -9.83 -7.60 13.55
C GLY A 122 -8.47 -7.21 14.15
N MET A 123 -7.39 -7.81 13.67
CA MET A 123 -6.00 -7.41 14.01
C MET A 123 -5.46 -6.28 13.14
N GLY A 124 -6.19 -5.83 12.13
CA GLY A 124 -5.75 -4.83 11.17
C GLY A 124 -4.74 -5.37 10.13
N TYR A 125 -4.81 -6.65 9.80
CA TYR A 125 -3.97 -7.31 8.80
C TYR A 125 -4.72 -7.52 7.49
N CYS A 126 -3.98 -7.64 6.39
CA CYS A 126 -4.53 -8.04 5.11
C CYS A 126 -5.21 -9.42 5.23
N PRO A 127 -6.45 -9.57 4.74
CA PRO A 127 -7.15 -10.85 4.76
C PRO A 127 -6.38 -11.95 4.01
N PRO A 128 -6.19 -13.15 4.61
CA PRO A 128 -5.49 -14.25 3.96
C PRO A 128 -6.08 -14.68 2.62
N SER A 129 -7.39 -14.57 2.43
CA SER A 129 -8.05 -14.94 1.17
C SER A 129 -7.58 -14.13 -0.03
N LEU A 130 -7.00 -12.94 0.17
CA LEU A 130 -6.39 -12.11 -0.88
C LEU A 130 -4.94 -12.51 -1.22
N LEU A 131 -4.33 -13.38 -0.43
CA LEU A 131 -2.91 -13.74 -0.54
C LEU A 131 -2.75 -15.22 -0.92
N THR A 132 -1.67 -15.54 -1.64
CA THR A 132 -1.34 -16.93 -2.03
C THR A 132 -0.66 -17.68 -0.88
N ASP A 133 0.31 -17.04 -0.23
CA ASP A 133 1.19 -17.64 0.79
C ASP A 133 1.36 -16.76 2.04
N GLY A 134 0.45 -15.81 2.23
CA GLY A 134 0.50 -14.85 3.32
C GLY A 134 1.33 -13.59 3.01
N VAL A 135 1.98 -13.52 1.86
CA VAL A 135 2.78 -12.37 1.39
C VAL A 135 2.39 -11.95 -0.02
N HIS A 136 2.33 -12.89 -0.96
CA HIS A 136 2.09 -12.58 -2.37
C HIS A 136 0.59 -12.47 -2.65
N GLY A 137 0.19 -11.41 -3.34
CA GLY A 137 -1.20 -11.18 -3.75
C GLY A 137 -1.67 -12.19 -4.81
N LYS A 138 -2.95 -12.53 -4.77
CA LYS A 138 -3.66 -13.20 -5.86
C LYS A 138 -4.07 -12.18 -6.93
N ASP A 139 -4.66 -12.62 -8.03
CA ASP A 139 -5.13 -11.74 -9.10
C ASP A 139 -6.13 -10.70 -8.57
N GLU A 140 -7.07 -11.11 -7.72
CA GLU A 140 -8.05 -10.23 -7.10
C GLU A 140 -7.43 -9.13 -6.21
N PHE A 141 -6.33 -9.43 -5.56
CA PHE A 141 -5.56 -8.43 -4.83
C PHE A 141 -5.00 -7.34 -5.76
N PHE A 142 -4.53 -7.71 -6.95
CA PHE A 142 -4.05 -6.75 -7.93
C PHE A 142 -5.18 -5.96 -8.59
N ASP A 143 -6.38 -6.53 -8.71
CA ASP A 143 -7.57 -5.80 -9.15
C ASP A 143 -7.92 -4.67 -8.18
N ILE A 144 -7.89 -4.95 -6.87
CA ILE A 144 -8.08 -3.92 -5.83
C ILE A 144 -7.05 -2.80 -5.98
N ILE A 145 -5.76 -3.15 -6.11
CA ILE A 145 -4.69 -2.16 -6.27
C ILE A 145 -4.91 -1.30 -7.51
N THR A 146 -5.28 -1.91 -8.63
CA THR A 146 -5.56 -1.22 -9.89
C THR A 146 -6.67 -0.19 -9.70
N ASN A 147 -7.77 -0.57 -9.04
CA ASN A 147 -8.89 0.31 -8.76
C ASN A 147 -8.50 1.47 -7.83
N LEU A 148 -7.70 1.21 -6.79
CA LEU A 148 -7.21 2.24 -5.88
C LEU A 148 -6.29 3.24 -6.58
N VAL A 149 -5.38 2.76 -7.40
CA VAL A 149 -4.48 3.59 -8.22
C VAL A 149 -5.29 4.47 -9.17
N TYR A 150 -6.23 3.86 -9.89
CA TYR A 150 -7.10 4.58 -10.83
C TYR A 150 -7.92 5.65 -10.12
N SER A 151 -8.60 5.31 -9.03
CA SER A 151 -9.42 6.26 -8.27
C SER A 151 -8.58 7.41 -7.73
N ARG A 152 -7.43 7.12 -7.12
CA ARG A 152 -6.56 8.16 -6.57
C ARG A 152 -5.95 9.05 -7.66
N GLY A 153 -5.55 8.48 -8.79
CA GLY A 153 -5.05 9.26 -9.92
C GLY A 153 -6.13 10.17 -10.52
N SER A 154 -7.39 9.70 -10.59
CA SER A 154 -8.54 10.52 -10.98
C SER A 154 -8.78 11.67 -10.01
N GLU A 155 -8.76 11.42 -8.69
CA GLU A 155 -8.89 12.45 -7.65
C GLU A 155 -7.80 13.52 -7.72
N LEU A 156 -6.61 13.16 -8.19
CA LEU A 156 -5.46 14.04 -8.37
C LEU A 156 -5.41 14.69 -9.76
N GLY A 157 -6.33 14.34 -10.67
CA GLY A 157 -6.38 14.88 -12.03
C GLY A 157 -5.24 14.38 -12.93
N TYR A 158 -4.84 13.11 -12.76
CA TYR A 158 -3.76 12.54 -13.57
C TYR A 158 -4.23 11.99 -14.91
N TRP A 159 -5.49 11.60 -15.01
CA TRP A 159 -6.20 11.16 -16.22
C TRP A 159 -7.66 11.57 -16.15
#